data_0fc4c1b09689d25125e3b448661dfcfc
#
_entry.id   0fc4c1b09689d25125e3b448661dfcfc
#
_cell.length_a   1.000
_cell.length_b   1.000
_cell.length_c   1.000
_cell.angle_alpha   90.00
_cell.angle_beta   90.00
_cell.angle_gamma   90.00
#
_symmetry.space_group_name_H-M   'P 1'
#
loop_
_entity.id
_entity.type
_entity.pdbx_description
1 polymer ?
#
loop_
_entity_poly.entity_id
_entity_poly.type
_entity_poly.pdbx_seq_one_letter_code
_entity_poly.pdbx_strand_id
1 'polypeptide(L)'
;KDLLEMMDAKLSGRSYDQAAYGKRIRNAVADRVRNQVQCGIDIVTDGEQSKPSFNAYLIERLTGFEVVASSEERIAARMKTDEARAFPEYYEKYFAEHMCSVGPNLPVACTGPITYKGQEAVRTDIENLKAALNGLAPEAVFMPAIAPGFFSNQYYPTDKEFLYTLAEALRVEYQAIIDAGFVLQLDDPGLP
;
A
#
# COMPACT_ATOMS: atom_id res chain seq x y z
N LYS A 1 -17.81 2.20 -2.74
CA LYS A 1 -18.27 2.47 -1.36
C LYS A 1 -18.17 1.20 -0.52
N ASP A 2 -18.80 0.11 -0.93
CA ASP A 2 -18.77 -1.20 -0.24
C ASP A 2 -17.37 -1.77 0.00
N LEU A 3 -16.44 -1.67 -0.98
CA LEU A 3 -15.07 -2.14 -0.83
C LEU A 3 -14.33 -1.35 0.26
N LEU A 4 -14.48 -0.03 0.31
CA LEU A 4 -13.86 0.82 1.33
C LEU A 4 -14.38 0.48 2.74
N GLU A 5 -15.67 0.20 2.88
CA GLU A 5 -16.26 -0.23 4.15
C GLU A 5 -15.71 -1.59 4.63
N MET A 6 -15.50 -2.54 3.70
CA MET A 6 -14.88 -3.83 4.00
C MET A 6 -13.39 -3.69 4.38
N MET A 7 -12.64 -2.84 3.67
CA MET A 7 -11.25 -2.53 3.99
C MET A 7 -11.12 -1.91 5.38
N ASP A 8 -11.97 -0.94 5.70
CA ASP A 8 -11.99 -0.31 7.00
C ASP A 8 -12.35 -1.30 8.11
N ALA A 9 -13.32 -2.19 7.90
CA ALA A 9 -13.63 -3.25 8.84
C ALA A 9 -12.43 -4.18 9.09
N LYS A 10 -11.75 -4.61 8.02
CA LYS A 10 -10.53 -5.45 8.10
C LYS A 10 -9.44 -4.76 8.91
N LEU A 11 -9.11 -3.52 8.58
CA LEU A 11 -8.02 -2.76 9.20
C LEU A 11 -8.31 -2.38 10.67
N SER A 12 -9.59 -2.18 11.00
CA SER A 12 -10.05 -1.89 12.35
C SER A 12 -10.28 -3.15 13.20
N GLY A 13 -9.95 -4.34 12.70
CA GLY A 13 -10.19 -5.61 13.40
C GLY A 13 -11.66 -5.95 13.61
N ARG A 14 -12.59 -5.31 12.91
CA ARG A 14 -14.02 -5.59 12.95
C ARG A 14 -14.35 -6.82 12.10
N SER A 15 -15.43 -7.51 12.46
CA SER A 15 -15.91 -8.66 11.67
C SER A 15 -16.31 -8.23 10.26
N TYR A 16 -15.88 -8.99 9.24
CA TYR A 16 -16.31 -8.84 7.85
C TYR A 16 -16.35 -10.20 7.16
N ASP A 17 -17.09 -10.30 6.06
CA ASP A 17 -17.13 -11.50 5.21
C ASP A 17 -15.88 -11.55 4.32
N GLN A 18 -14.94 -12.44 4.68
CA GLN A 18 -13.69 -12.61 3.95
C GLN A 18 -13.89 -13.10 2.51
N ALA A 19 -14.87 -13.97 2.28
CA ALA A 19 -15.15 -14.49 0.94
C ALA A 19 -15.75 -13.39 0.04
N ALA A 20 -16.69 -12.61 0.56
CA ALA A 20 -17.24 -11.45 -0.14
C ALA A 20 -16.17 -10.39 -0.41
N TYR A 21 -15.29 -10.13 0.55
CA TYR A 21 -14.17 -9.20 0.39
C TYR A 21 -13.23 -9.64 -0.73
N GLY A 22 -12.75 -10.90 -0.71
CA GLY A 22 -11.88 -11.42 -1.76
C GLY A 22 -12.52 -11.38 -3.15
N LYS A 23 -13.83 -11.72 -3.26
CA LYS A 23 -14.58 -11.59 -4.50
C LYS A 23 -14.67 -10.13 -4.98
N ARG A 24 -14.87 -9.19 -4.05
CA ARG A 24 -14.99 -7.77 -4.36
C ARG A 24 -13.68 -7.17 -4.85
N ILE A 25 -12.54 -7.54 -4.22
CA ILE A 25 -11.18 -7.15 -4.70
C ILE A 25 -10.97 -7.69 -6.12
N ARG A 26 -11.20 -8.98 -6.35
CA ARG A 26 -11.02 -9.59 -7.68
C ARG A 26 -11.82 -8.86 -8.76
N ASN A 27 -13.07 -8.53 -8.49
CA ASN A 27 -13.92 -7.78 -9.42
C ASN A 27 -13.36 -6.35 -9.62
N ALA A 28 -12.89 -5.69 -8.58
CA ALA A 28 -12.33 -4.35 -8.68
C ALA A 28 -11.06 -4.32 -9.56
N VAL A 29 -10.16 -5.29 -9.38
CA VAL A 29 -8.96 -5.45 -10.23
C VAL A 29 -9.37 -5.70 -11.69
N ALA A 30 -10.32 -6.61 -11.94
CA ALA A 30 -10.80 -6.90 -13.29
C ALA A 30 -11.42 -5.67 -13.98
N ASP A 31 -12.21 -4.88 -13.25
CA ASP A 31 -12.80 -3.64 -13.76
C ASP A 31 -11.71 -2.59 -14.06
N ARG A 32 -10.67 -2.47 -13.20
CA ARG A 32 -9.57 -1.52 -13.43
C ARG A 32 -8.75 -1.86 -14.65
N VAL A 33 -8.33 -3.12 -14.79
CA VAL A 33 -7.59 -3.60 -15.96
C VAL A 33 -8.39 -3.39 -17.24
N ARG A 34 -9.67 -3.76 -17.26
CA ARG A 34 -10.55 -3.57 -18.41
C ARG A 34 -10.68 -2.08 -18.78
N ASN A 35 -10.89 -1.22 -17.80
CA ASN A 35 -11.04 0.22 -18.04
C ASN A 35 -9.77 0.82 -18.61
N GLN A 36 -8.57 0.44 -18.12
CA GLN A 36 -7.29 0.89 -18.65
C GLN A 36 -7.16 0.53 -20.14
N VAL A 37 -7.39 -0.74 -20.48
CA VAL A 37 -7.35 -1.19 -21.89
C VAL A 37 -8.39 -0.45 -22.75
N GLN A 38 -9.62 -0.26 -22.27
CA GLN A 38 -10.67 0.47 -23.01
C GLN A 38 -10.33 1.95 -23.22
N CYS A 39 -9.56 2.55 -22.33
CA CYS A 39 -9.05 3.92 -22.48
C CYS A 39 -7.82 4.03 -23.38
N GLY A 40 -7.32 2.92 -23.93
CA GLY A 40 -6.13 2.89 -24.78
C GLY A 40 -4.81 2.98 -24.01
N ILE A 41 -4.78 2.52 -22.77
CA ILE A 41 -3.53 2.41 -21.98
C ILE A 41 -2.86 1.10 -22.37
N ASP A 42 -1.59 1.19 -22.79
CA ASP A 42 -0.80 0.07 -23.30
C ASP A 42 -0.18 -0.77 -22.19
N ILE A 43 0.19 -0.15 -21.09
CA ILE A 43 0.83 -0.79 -19.93
C ILE A 43 -0.12 -0.70 -18.72
N VAL A 44 -0.66 -1.82 -18.29
CA VAL A 44 -1.74 -1.86 -17.29
C VAL A 44 -1.28 -2.40 -15.94
N THR A 45 -2.04 -2.11 -14.88
CA THR A 45 -1.81 -2.56 -13.51
C THR A 45 -3.10 -2.96 -12.82
N ASP A 46 -3.01 -3.61 -11.63
CA ASP A 46 -4.13 -3.96 -10.76
C ASP A 46 -4.86 -2.73 -10.17
N GLY A 47 -4.27 -1.54 -10.29
CA GLY A 47 -4.79 -0.31 -9.72
C GLY A 47 -4.79 -0.30 -8.19
N GLU A 48 -3.97 -1.16 -7.58
CA GLU A 48 -3.77 -1.28 -6.12
C GLU A 48 -5.06 -1.53 -5.32
N GLN A 49 -6.03 -2.21 -5.94
CA GLN A 49 -7.37 -2.38 -5.36
C GLN A 49 -7.37 -3.18 -4.05
N SER A 50 -6.30 -3.91 -3.72
CA SER A 50 -6.10 -4.63 -2.45
C SER A 50 -5.32 -3.83 -1.41
N LYS A 51 -4.70 -2.70 -1.78
CA LYS A 51 -3.72 -1.94 -0.99
C LYS A 51 -4.31 -0.61 -0.54
N PRO A 52 -4.89 -0.50 0.68
CA PRO A 52 -5.62 0.70 1.11
C PRO A 52 -4.71 1.90 1.41
N SER A 53 -3.47 1.68 1.83
CA SER A 53 -2.46 2.70 2.07
C SER A 53 -1.07 2.07 2.23
N PHE A 54 0.00 2.87 2.10
CA PHE A 54 1.38 2.41 2.34
C PHE A 54 1.57 1.80 3.73
N ASN A 55 1.05 2.43 4.77
CA ASN A 55 1.20 1.96 6.14
C ASN A 55 0.45 0.64 6.40
N ALA A 56 -0.78 0.52 5.90
CA ALA A 56 -1.55 -0.70 6.02
C ALA A 56 -0.91 -1.85 5.24
N TYR A 57 -0.44 -1.58 4.04
CA TYR A 57 0.30 -2.53 3.20
C TYR A 57 1.57 -3.04 3.92
N LEU A 58 2.37 -2.12 4.48
CA LEU A 58 3.57 -2.47 5.22
C LEU A 58 3.28 -3.41 6.40
N ILE A 59 2.31 -3.05 7.23
CA ILE A 59 1.92 -3.86 8.41
C ILE A 59 1.38 -5.25 8.00
N GLU A 60 0.67 -5.34 6.88
CA GLU A 60 0.20 -6.64 6.37
C GLU A 60 1.33 -7.54 5.89
N ARG A 61 2.37 -6.96 5.28
CA ARG A 61 3.45 -7.71 4.61
C ARG A 61 4.64 -8.02 5.49
N LEU A 62 4.88 -7.19 6.51
CA LEU A 62 6.08 -7.27 7.35
C LEU A 62 5.74 -7.37 8.83
N THR A 63 6.62 -8.03 9.59
CA THR A 63 6.69 -7.91 11.05
C THR A 63 7.53 -6.71 11.45
N GLY A 64 7.54 -6.37 12.74
CA GLY A 64 8.43 -5.35 13.31
C GLY A 64 7.95 -3.92 13.13
N PHE A 65 6.76 -3.70 12.59
CA PHE A 65 6.17 -2.38 12.40
C PHE A 65 4.91 -2.21 13.24
N GLU A 66 4.81 -1.09 13.94
CA GLU A 66 3.68 -0.73 14.80
C GLU A 66 3.25 0.72 14.58
N VAL A 67 2.00 1.00 14.92
CA VAL A 67 1.47 2.37 14.98
C VAL A 67 2.06 3.08 16.20
N VAL A 68 2.74 4.21 15.99
CA VAL A 68 3.50 4.91 17.05
C VAL A 68 2.95 6.27 17.43
N ALA A 69 1.91 6.75 16.76
CA ALA A 69 1.27 8.03 17.08
C ALA A 69 -0.22 8.03 16.73
N SER A 70 -0.97 8.93 17.35
CA SER A 70 -2.39 9.15 17.04
C SER A 70 -2.57 9.98 15.75
N SER A 71 -3.80 9.98 15.22
CA SER A 71 -4.16 10.86 14.09
C SER A 71 -3.97 12.33 14.44
N GLU A 72 -4.27 12.73 15.67
CA GLU A 72 -4.13 14.11 16.16
C GLU A 72 -2.68 14.55 16.19
N GLU A 73 -1.77 13.70 16.73
CA GLU A 73 -0.33 13.95 16.74
C GLU A 73 0.23 14.07 15.34
N ARG A 74 -0.24 13.23 14.41
CA ARG A 74 0.13 13.30 13.00
C ARG A 74 -0.30 14.62 12.35
N ILE A 75 -1.56 15.04 12.54
CA ILE A 75 -2.05 16.33 12.03
C ILE A 75 -1.22 17.46 12.62
N ALA A 76 -0.99 17.47 13.92
CA ALA A 76 -0.19 18.48 14.59
C ALA A 76 1.26 18.56 14.06
N ALA A 77 1.86 17.42 13.69
CA ALA A 77 3.18 17.37 13.07
C ALA A 77 3.14 17.94 11.62
N ARG A 78 2.13 17.56 10.84
CA ARG A 78 1.94 18.07 9.47
C ARG A 78 1.67 19.57 9.40
N MET A 79 0.95 20.13 10.37
CA MET A 79 0.70 21.57 10.46
C MET A 79 1.96 22.40 10.79
N LYS A 80 3.08 21.73 11.13
CA LYS A 80 4.38 22.39 11.37
C LYS A 80 5.26 22.47 10.12
N THR A 81 4.89 21.85 9.00
CA THR A 81 5.64 21.94 7.75
C THR A 81 5.59 23.34 7.16
N ASP A 82 6.56 23.69 6.34
CA ASP A 82 6.64 25.03 5.73
C ASP A 82 5.46 25.30 4.78
N GLU A 83 5.01 24.28 4.05
CA GLU A 83 3.83 24.35 3.19
C GLU A 83 2.56 24.62 4.00
N ALA A 84 2.37 23.91 5.12
CA ALA A 84 1.18 24.12 5.95
C ALA A 84 1.19 25.49 6.64
N ARG A 85 2.37 26.02 6.99
CA ARG A 85 2.49 27.40 7.49
C ARG A 85 2.22 28.44 6.42
N ALA A 86 2.62 28.16 5.17
CA ALA A 86 2.38 29.07 4.04
C ALA A 86 0.90 29.08 3.60
N PHE A 87 0.20 27.94 3.75
CA PHE A 87 -1.18 27.76 3.30
C PHE A 87 -2.07 27.12 4.39
N PRO A 88 -2.23 27.74 5.57
CA PRO A 88 -2.88 27.13 6.71
C PRO A 88 -4.35 26.76 6.45
N GLU A 89 -5.13 27.63 5.82
CA GLU A 89 -6.55 27.40 5.52
C GLU A 89 -6.75 26.20 4.57
N TYR A 90 -5.84 26.03 3.61
CA TYR A 90 -5.88 24.87 2.72
C TYR A 90 -5.65 23.58 3.48
N TYR A 91 -4.62 23.53 4.33
CA TYR A 91 -4.26 22.29 5.06
C TYR A 91 -5.27 21.95 6.15
N GLU A 92 -5.86 22.93 6.83
CA GLU A 92 -6.95 22.71 7.77
C GLU A 92 -8.15 22.04 7.07
N LYS A 93 -8.57 22.58 5.93
CA LYS A 93 -9.64 22.00 5.13
C LYS A 93 -9.27 20.61 4.58
N TYR A 94 -8.06 20.47 4.04
CA TYR A 94 -7.56 19.22 3.50
C TYR A 94 -7.59 18.11 4.55
N PHE A 95 -7.10 18.37 5.77
CA PHE A 95 -7.11 17.39 6.84
C PHE A 95 -8.53 17.08 7.33
N ALA A 96 -9.42 18.06 7.39
CA ALA A 96 -10.80 17.82 7.77
C ALA A 96 -11.57 16.94 6.76
N GLU A 97 -11.31 17.11 5.45
CA GLU A 97 -12.04 16.42 4.39
C GLU A 97 -11.39 15.11 3.96
N HIS A 98 -10.05 14.98 3.99
CA HIS A 98 -9.31 13.89 3.37
C HIS A 98 -8.61 12.94 4.37
N MET A 99 -8.54 13.30 5.66
CA MET A 99 -8.02 12.40 6.68
C MET A 99 -8.97 11.24 7.04
N CYS A 100 -10.15 11.19 6.45
CA CYS A 100 -11.08 10.06 6.49
C CYS A 100 -10.75 8.98 5.45
N SER A 101 -9.47 8.82 5.09
CA SER A 101 -9.04 7.69 4.26
C SER A 101 -9.30 6.37 4.97
N VAL A 102 -9.60 5.34 4.19
CA VAL A 102 -9.93 4.00 4.68
C VAL A 102 -8.83 3.46 5.58
N GLY A 103 -9.20 3.13 6.80
CA GLY A 103 -8.31 2.62 7.82
C GLY A 103 -7.41 3.68 8.46
N PRO A 104 -6.73 3.34 9.53
CA PRO A 104 -5.83 4.26 10.22
C PRO A 104 -4.61 4.53 9.35
N ASN A 105 -4.60 5.65 8.65
CA ASN A 105 -3.40 6.18 8.03
C ASN A 105 -2.49 6.78 9.12
N LEU A 106 -2.21 5.95 10.13
CA LEU A 106 -1.47 6.33 11.33
C LEU A 106 0.03 6.22 11.07
N PRO A 107 0.85 7.06 11.70
CA PRO A 107 2.29 6.94 11.65
C PRO A 107 2.75 5.56 12.12
N VAL A 108 3.56 4.92 11.30
CA VAL A 108 4.11 3.59 11.56
C VAL A 108 5.63 3.70 11.68
N ALA A 109 6.21 3.02 12.64
CA ALA A 109 7.65 2.91 12.79
C ALA A 109 8.08 1.45 12.98
N CYS A 110 9.33 1.17 12.64
CA CYS A 110 9.97 -0.09 12.95
C CYS A 110 10.34 -0.11 14.44
N THR A 111 9.67 -0.97 15.22
CA THR A 111 9.86 -1.15 16.67
C THR A 111 10.36 -2.55 17.03
N GLY A 112 10.58 -3.42 16.04
CA GLY A 112 10.99 -4.81 16.24
C GLY A 112 11.68 -5.42 15.02
N PRO A 113 12.05 -6.72 15.10
CA PRO A 113 12.74 -7.40 14.01
C PRO A 113 11.86 -7.55 12.77
N ILE A 114 12.40 -7.19 11.61
CA ILE A 114 11.71 -7.23 10.34
C ILE A 114 11.82 -8.63 9.74
N THR A 115 10.67 -9.21 9.37
CA THR A 115 10.57 -10.39 8.51
C THR A 115 9.40 -10.24 7.54
N TYR A 116 9.51 -10.85 6.37
CA TYR A 116 8.39 -10.86 5.41
C TYR A 116 7.38 -11.96 5.77
N LYS A 117 6.10 -11.58 5.86
CA LYS A 117 4.97 -12.48 6.15
C LYS A 117 3.86 -12.42 5.10
N GLY A 118 4.08 -11.68 4.01
CA GLY A 118 3.08 -11.35 3.00
C GLY A 118 2.94 -12.34 1.83
N GLN A 119 3.51 -13.56 1.92
CA GLN A 119 3.57 -14.52 0.80
C GLN A 119 2.19 -14.84 0.21
N GLU A 120 1.20 -15.07 1.05
CA GLU A 120 -0.17 -15.39 0.62
C GLU A 120 -0.85 -14.17 -0.02
N ALA A 121 -0.60 -13.00 0.53
CA ALA A 121 -1.20 -11.76 0.05
C ALA A 121 -0.64 -11.38 -1.34
N VAL A 122 0.69 -11.42 -1.56
CA VAL A 122 1.27 -11.15 -2.88
C VAL A 122 0.85 -12.20 -3.91
N ARG A 123 0.75 -13.47 -3.51
CA ARG A 123 0.23 -14.52 -4.38
C ARG A 123 -1.20 -14.22 -4.83
N THR A 124 -2.06 -13.83 -3.91
CA THR A 124 -3.45 -13.46 -4.22
C THR A 124 -3.54 -12.25 -5.16
N ASP A 125 -2.70 -11.23 -4.95
CA ASP A 125 -2.65 -10.06 -5.84
C ASP A 125 -2.21 -10.45 -7.26
N ILE A 126 -1.19 -11.29 -7.38
CA ILE A 126 -0.71 -11.83 -8.66
C ILE A 126 -1.80 -12.66 -9.36
N GLU A 127 -2.49 -13.54 -8.65
CA GLU A 127 -3.57 -14.37 -9.18
C GLU A 127 -4.75 -13.50 -9.67
N ASN A 128 -5.14 -12.47 -8.91
CA ASN A 128 -6.19 -11.54 -9.28
C ASN A 128 -5.84 -10.76 -10.56
N LEU A 129 -4.60 -10.29 -10.68
CA LEU A 129 -4.14 -9.56 -11.85
C LEU A 129 -4.06 -10.49 -13.08
N LYS A 130 -3.50 -11.70 -12.93
CA LYS A 130 -3.50 -12.72 -14.01
C LYS A 130 -4.90 -13.06 -14.49
N ALA A 131 -5.84 -13.23 -13.57
CA ALA A 131 -7.24 -13.51 -13.91
C ALA A 131 -7.91 -12.33 -14.63
N ALA A 132 -7.58 -11.10 -14.25
CA ALA A 132 -8.10 -9.88 -14.88
C ALA A 132 -7.61 -9.69 -16.32
N LEU A 133 -6.44 -10.25 -16.67
CA LEU A 133 -5.84 -10.17 -18.01
C LEU A 133 -6.43 -11.19 -18.99
N ASN A 134 -7.25 -12.15 -18.53
CA ASN A 134 -7.78 -13.19 -19.38
C ASN A 134 -8.61 -12.59 -20.54
N GLY A 135 -8.19 -12.89 -21.77
CA GLY A 135 -8.80 -12.35 -23.01
C GLY A 135 -8.38 -10.92 -23.37
N LEU A 136 -7.43 -10.33 -22.62
CA LEU A 136 -6.84 -9.03 -22.93
C LEU A 136 -5.36 -9.21 -23.31
N ALA A 137 -4.83 -8.30 -24.14
CA ALA A 137 -3.45 -8.34 -24.62
C ALA A 137 -2.81 -6.93 -24.56
N PRO A 138 -2.60 -6.36 -23.36
CA PRO A 138 -1.84 -5.12 -23.23
C PRO A 138 -0.38 -5.35 -23.64
N GLU A 139 0.36 -4.29 -23.97
CA GLU A 139 1.79 -4.39 -24.33
C GLU A 139 2.65 -4.88 -23.16
N ALA A 140 2.35 -4.42 -21.94
CA ALA A 140 3.00 -4.86 -20.72
C ALA A 140 2.06 -4.76 -19.51
N VAL A 141 2.46 -5.42 -18.43
CA VAL A 141 1.75 -5.38 -17.14
C VAL A 141 2.75 -5.10 -16.05
N PHE A 142 2.43 -4.16 -15.16
CA PHE A 142 3.26 -3.90 -13.98
C PHE A 142 2.46 -4.09 -12.69
N MET A 143 3.20 -4.39 -11.63
CA MET A 143 2.65 -4.44 -10.27
C MET A 143 3.46 -3.54 -9.35
N PRO A 144 2.85 -2.56 -8.68
CA PRO A 144 3.55 -1.69 -7.75
C PRO A 144 3.81 -2.39 -6.42
N ALA A 145 4.97 -2.10 -5.85
CA ALA A 145 5.36 -2.51 -4.51
C ALA A 145 6.05 -1.34 -3.78
N ILE A 146 5.97 -1.36 -2.45
CA ILE A 146 6.58 -0.32 -1.64
C ILE A 146 8.11 -0.42 -1.69
N ALA A 147 8.80 0.71 -1.78
CA ALA A 147 10.25 0.78 -1.66
C ALA A 147 10.70 0.73 -0.18
N PRO A 148 11.97 0.36 0.11
CA PRO A 148 12.47 0.27 1.48
C PRO A 148 12.69 1.63 2.17
N GLY A 149 12.63 2.74 1.46
CA GLY A 149 12.72 4.09 2.00
C GLY A 149 11.48 4.53 2.78
N PHE A 150 11.46 5.74 3.33
CA PHE A 150 10.27 6.42 3.83
C PHE A 150 9.79 6.06 5.26
N PHE A 151 10.22 4.95 5.87
CA PHE A 151 9.74 4.54 7.20
C PHE A 151 10.69 4.92 8.34
N SER A 152 10.11 5.22 9.50
CA SER A 152 10.87 5.57 10.70
C SER A 152 11.47 4.33 11.36
N ASN A 153 12.74 4.42 11.76
CA ASN A 153 13.47 3.38 12.47
C ASN A 153 13.60 3.72 13.95
N GLN A 154 13.11 2.85 14.84
CA GLN A 154 13.26 2.94 16.29
C GLN A 154 13.89 1.68 16.89
N TYR A 155 14.21 0.68 16.08
CA TYR A 155 14.71 -0.62 16.55
C TYR A 155 16.17 -0.89 16.16
N TYR A 156 16.54 -0.66 14.92
CA TYR A 156 17.89 -0.95 14.43
C TYR A 156 18.88 0.13 14.83
N PRO A 157 20.15 -0.22 15.19
CA PRO A 157 21.15 0.73 15.64
C PRO A 157 21.51 1.82 14.62
N THR A 158 21.39 1.52 13.33
CA THR A 158 21.67 2.45 12.23
C THR A 158 20.62 2.38 11.15
N ASP A 159 20.39 3.50 10.45
CA ASP A 159 19.48 3.54 9.29
C ASP A 159 19.97 2.65 8.16
N LYS A 160 21.30 2.47 8.03
CA LYS A 160 21.86 1.55 7.04
C LYS A 160 21.43 0.11 7.32
N GLU A 161 21.56 -0.36 8.54
CA GLU A 161 21.14 -1.71 8.93
C GLU A 161 19.64 -1.90 8.75
N PHE A 162 18.85 -0.92 9.17
CA PHE A 162 17.41 -0.90 8.97
C PHE A 162 17.03 -1.02 7.49
N LEU A 163 17.57 -0.15 6.63
CA LEU A 163 17.22 -0.12 5.21
C LEU A 163 17.62 -1.41 4.48
N TYR A 164 18.79 -1.96 4.77
CA TYR A 164 19.22 -3.22 4.16
C TYR A 164 18.36 -4.40 4.63
N THR A 165 18.00 -4.45 5.93
CA THR A 165 17.12 -5.50 6.45
C THR A 165 15.73 -5.41 5.84
N LEU A 166 15.19 -4.21 5.73
CA LEU A 166 13.90 -3.96 5.10
C LEU A 166 13.92 -4.33 3.62
N ALA A 167 14.97 -3.96 2.87
CA ALA A 167 15.14 -4.32 1.47
C ALA A 167 15.22 -5.83 1.26
N GLU A 168 15.97 -6.56 2.11
CA GLU A 168 16.04 -8.02 2.04
C GLU A 168 14.70 -8.69 2.34
N ALA A 169 13.93 -8.16 3.29
CA ALA A 169 12.59 -8.67 3.56
C ALA A 169 11.64 -8.45 2.37
N LEU A 170 11.63 -7.25 1.80
CA LEU A 170 10.79 -6.89 0.64
C LEU A 170 11.21 -7.61 -0.64
N ARG A 171 12.47 -8.03 -0.78
CA ARG A 171 12.97 -8.79 -1.93
C ARG A 171 12.14 -10.04 -2.22
N VAL A 172 11.54 -10.65 -1.20
CA VAL A 172 10.64 -11.81 -1.37
C VAL A 172 9.42 -11.44 -2.22
N GLU A 173 8.83 -10.30 -1.98
CA GLU A 173 7.69 -9.79 -2.76
C GLU A 173 8.12 -9.37 -4.17
N TYR A 174 9.22 -8.64 -4.27
CA TYR A 174 9.76 -8.19 -5.56
C TYR A 174 10.04 -9.38 -6.49
N GLN A 175 10.66 -10.42 -5.96
CA GLN A 175 10.95 -11.62 -6.72
C GLN A 175 9.67 -12.35 -7.17
N ALA A 176 8.66 -12.44 -6.30
CA ALA A 176 7.38 -13.06 -6.64
C ALA A 176 6.66 -12.32 -7.79
N ILE A 177 6.73 -10.99 -7.80
CA ILE A 177 6.15 -10.16 -8.89
C ILE A 177 6.91 -10.40 -10.20
N ILE A 178 8.24 -10.39 -10.18
CA ILE A 178 9.09 -10.63 -11.35
C ILE A 178 8.90 -12.05 -11.88
N ASP A 179 8.88 -13.06 -11.01
CA ASP A 179 8.68 -14.46 -11.38
C ASP A 179 7.28 -14.71 -11.97
N ALA A 180 6.32 -13.88 -11.62
CA ALA A 180 4.98 -13.90 -12.22
C ALA A 180 4.95 -13.37 -13.66
N GLY A 181 6.05 -12.77 -14.14
CA GLY A 181 6.19 -12.17 -15.47
C GLY A 181 5.75 -10.71 -15.56
N PHE A 182 5.56 -10.03 -14.43
CA PHE A 182 5.19 -8.62 -14.38
C PHE A 182 6.42 -7.71 -14.24
N VAL A 183 6.30 -6.49 -14.77
CA VAL A 183 7.26 -5.43 -14.46
C VAL A 183 7.05 -5.00 -13.01
N LEU A 184 8.12 -4.94 -12.22
CA LEU A 184 8.08 -4.42 -10.87
C LEU A 184 8.19 -2.89 -10.92
N GLN A 185 7.23 -2.19 -10.32
CA GLN A 185 7.32 -0.76 -10.01
C GLN A 185 7.60 -0.59 -8.51
N LEU A 186 8.63 0.16 -8.16
CA LEU A 186 8.90 0.53 -6.77
C LEU A 186 8.40 1.94 -6.50
N ASP A 187 7.50 2.06 -5.54
CA ASP A 187 6.94 3.35 -5.13
C ASP A 187 7.73 3.89 -3.93
N ASP A 188 8.49 4.95 -4.18
CA ASP A 188 9.29 5.63 -3.17
C ASP A 188 8.97 7.13 -3.10
N PRO A 189 7.98 7.54 -2.29
CA PRO A 189 7.67 8.94 -2.11
C PRO A 189 8.71 9.72 -1.29
N GLY A 190 9.73 9.03 -0.77
CA GLY A 190 10.84 9.62 -0.01
C GLY A 190 12.06 9.99 -0.85
N LEU A 191 12.10 9.58 -2.13
CA LEU A 191 13.16 10.04 -3.02
C LEU A 191 12.98 11.53 -3.35
N PRO A 192 14.06 12.36 -3.24
CA PRO A 192 13.99 13.79 -3.54
C PRO A 192 13.84 14.07 -5.04
#